data_96f2ae51e19c1a470966cec69f0aa817
#
_entry.id   96f2ae51e19c1a470966cec69f0aa817
#
_cell.length_a   1.000
_cell.length_b   1.000
_cell.length_c   1.000
_cell.angle_alpha   90.00
_cell.angle_beta   90.00
_cell.angle_gamma   90.00
#
_symmetry.space_group_name_H-M   'P 1'
#
loop_
_entity.id
_entity.type
_entity.pdbx_description
1 polymer ?
#
loop_
_entity_poly.entity_id
_entity_poly.type
_entity_poly.pdbx_seq_one_letter_code
_entity_poly.pdbx_strand_id
1 'polypeptide(L)'
;MISFNSLLRAESIDPATVKLVRHQDKRISGRPTPYQLWKMPDGSFEKYQSIQKRPKIFAEAKFLAAFVATPLNETLFVGLYAIRGHGKAPAGLIDPISGESVEGMDLYDLKLLPALKDYQGRLSIVWGDGYRAWVQRAETNEKNILEIRRNEKEPPFPGFLDFREQLSRLSSVPVAWREVLSSVGGIYLLTCPRTGKQYVGSAHGSAGFWGRWEEYAASGHGGNCRMMDVPDSDYQVGVLEVAASSTSVENLIEMESRWKEKLQTRKFGLNAN
;
A
#
# COMPACT_ATOMS: atom_id res chain seq x y z
N MET A 1 -3.70 -30.26 -13.10
CA MET A 1 -3.75 -29.03 -12.29
C MET A 1 -3.98 -27.88 -13.27
N ILE A 2 -4.85 -26.94 -12.98
CA ILE A 2 -5.11 -25.81 -13.89
C ILE A 2 -3.97 -24.82 -13.77
N SER A 3 -3.42 -24.37 -14.89
CA SER A 3 -2.33 -23.41 -14.92
C SER A 3 -2.81 -22.01 -15.34
N PHE A 4 -2.02 -20.98 -15.01
CA PHE A 4 -2.29 -19.62 -15.48
C PHE A 4 -2.25 -19.52 -17.02
N ASN A 5 -1.38 -20.29 -17.68
CA ASN A 5 -1.32 -20.36 -19.14
C ASN A 5 -2.62 -20.90 -19.76
N SER A 6 -3.37 -21.77 -19.04
CA SER A 6 -4.68 -22.23 -19.51
C SER A 6 -5.69 -21.10 -19.58
N LEU A 7 -5.65 -20.16 -18.61
CA LEU A 7 -6.48 -18.96 -18.62
C LEU A 7 -6.10 -18.00 -19.76
N LEU A 8 -4.78 -17.80 -20.00
CA LEU A 8 -4.33 -16.98 -21.12
C LEU A 8 -4.86 -17.52 -22.46
N ARG A 9 -4.75 -18.84 -22.69
CA ARG A 9 -5.26 -19.48 -23.91
C ARG A 9 -6.79 -19.37 -24.03
N ALA A 10 -7.52 -19.46 -22.93
CA ALA A 10 -8.98 -19.28 -22.93
C ALA A 10 -9.39 -17.86 -23.40
N GLU A 11 -8.56 -16.85 -23.12
CA GLU A 11 -8.70 -15.47 -23.61
C GLU A 11 -8.05 -15.25 -24.99
N SER A 12 -7.67 -16.32 -25.70
CA SER A 12 -6.99 -16.25 -27.00
C SER A 12 -5.64 -15.51 -26.96
N ILE A 13 -4.96 -15.55 -25.82
CA ILE A 13 -3.64 -14.94 -25.62
C ILE A 13 -2.59 -16.02 -25.64
N ASP A 14 -1.62 -15.88 -26.56
CA ASP A 14 -0.49 -16.80 -26.67
C ASP A 14 0.51 -16.56 -25.54
N PRO A 15 0.77 -17.55 -24.65
CA PRO A 15 1.74 -17.44 -23.57
C PRO A 15 3.17 -17.05 -24.03
N ALA A 16 3.56 -17.34 -25.26
CA ALA A 16 4.85 -16.93 -25.81
C ALA A 16 5.02 -15.40 -25.87
N THR A 17 3.90 -14.67 -25.93
CA THR A 17 3.88 -13.20 -25.99
C THR A 17 3.76 -12.53 -24.62
N VAL A 18 3.71 -13.30 -23.52
CA VAL A 18 3.42 -12.82 -22.16
C VAL A 18 4.65 -12.92 -21.26
N LYS A 19 4.97 -11.83 -20.56
CA LYS A 19 5.83 -11.84 -19.38
C LYS A 19 4.98 -11.92 -18.12
N LEU A 20 5.33 -12.82 -17.22
CA LEU A 20 4.83 -12.87 -15.85
C LEU A 20 5.73 -11.98 -15.00
N VAL A 21 5.13 -11.06 -14.26
CA VAL A 21 5.87 -10.07 -13.46
C VAL A 21 5.39 -10.11 -12.02
N ARG A 22 6.25 -10.50 -11.08
CA ARG A 22 5.94 -10.50 -9.64
C ARG A 22 6.59 -9.33 -8.95
N HIS A 23 5.78 -8.37 -8.57
CA HIS A 23 6.22 -7.20 -7.81
C HIS A 23 6.31 -7.53 -6.32
N GLN A 24 7.53 -7.45 -5.79
CA GLN A 24 7.84 -7.70 -4.39
C GLN A 24 8.95 -6.76 -3.95
N ASP A 25 8.58 -5.60 -3.44
CA ASP A 25 9.54 -4.65 -2.89
C ASP A 25 9.24 -4.42 -1.40
N LYS A 26 10.20 -4.81 -0.55
CA LYS A 26 10.16 -4.64 0.91
C LYS A 26 11.44 -4.00 1.43
N ARG A 27 12.29 -3.47 0.53
CA ARG A 27 13.65 -3.01 0.86
C ARG A 27 13.67 -1.75 1.71
N ILE A 28 12.64 -0.92 1.61
CA ILE A 28 12.60 0.39 2.28
C ILE A 28 11.50 0.35 3.33
N SER A 29 11.90 0.34 4.61
CA SER A 29 10.97 0.46 5.73
C SER A 29 10.25 1.81 5.67
N GLY A 30 8.95 1.81 5.98
CA GLY A 30 8.14 3.02 5.95
C GLY A 30 7.68 3.48 4.56
N ARG A 31 8.07 2.77 3.48
CA ARG A 31 7.59 3.04 2.11
C ARG A 31 6.47 2.07 1.70
N PRO A 32 5.58 2.46 0.79
CA PRO A 32 4.52 1.58 0.32
C PRO A 32 5.11 0.36 -0.39
N THR A 33 4.46 -0.79 -0.21
CA THR A 33 4.76 -2.00 -1.00
C THR A 33 3.99 -1.96 -2.33
N PRO A 34 4.40 -2.75 -3.35
CA PRO A 34 3.62 -2.86 -4.59
C PRO A 34 2.16 -3.29 -4.37
N TYR A 35 1.89 -4.13 -3.35
CA TYR A 35 0.53 -4.49 -2.96
C TYR A 35 -0.27 -3.26 -2.47
N GLN A 36 0.33 -2.42 -1.63
CA GLN A 36 -0.33 -1.20 -1.15
C GLN A 36 -0.55 -0.19 -2.30
N LEU A 37 0.42 -0.03 -3.21
CA LEU A 37 0.23 0.81 -4.41
C LEU A 37 -0.94 0.32 -5.27
N TRP A 38 -1.07 -1.00 -5.45
CA TRP A 38 -2.18 -1.57 -6.20
C TRP A 38 -3.54 -1.31 -5.53
N LYS A 39 -3.60 -1.22 -4.21
CA LYS A 39 -4.82 -0.89 -3.45
C LYS A 39 -5.19 0.60 -3.52
N MET A 40 -4.25 1.47 -3.89
CA MET A 40 -4.52 2.90 -4.07
C MET A 40 -5.24 3.16 -5.39
N PRO A 41 -6.30 4.00 -5.40
CA PRO A 41 -7.07 4.29 -6.61
C PRO A 41 -6.43 5.33 -7.53
N ASP A 42 -5.21 5.79 -7.23
CA ASP A 42 -4.53 6.94 -7.84
C ASP A 42 -3.62 6.59 -9.04
N GLY A 43 -3.58 5.31 -9.45
CA GLY A 43 -2.72 4.83 -10.53
C GLY A 43 -1.24 4.69 -10.17
N SER A 44 -0.89 4.80 -8.90
CA SER A 44 0.50 4.66 -8.43
C SER A 44 1.11 3.31 -8.76
N PHE A 45 0.33 2.23 -8.77
CA PHE A 45 0.81 0.91 -9.16
C PHE A 45 1.20 0.84 -10.63
N GLU A 46 0.36 1.37 -11.53
CA GLU A 46 0.64 1.43 -12.97
C GLU A 46 1.88 2.26 -13.25
N LYS A 47 2.02 3.40 -12.58
CA LYS A 47 3.22 4.23 -12.65
C LYS A 47 4.47 3.45 -12.18
N TYR A 48 4.40 2.77 -11.04
CA TYR A 48 5.51 1.98 -10.51
C TYR A 48 5.94 0.87 -11.47
N GLN A 49 4.99 0.06 -11.97
CA GLN A 49 5.34 -1.06 -12.85
C GLN A 49 5.81 -0.64 -14.23
N SER A 50 5.44 0.56 -14.72
CA SER A 50 5.88 1.09 -16.00
C SER A 50 7.36 1.48 -16.01
N ILE A 51 7.93 1.82 -14.85
CA ILE A 51 9.31 2.28 -14.69
C ILE A 51 10.23 1.08 -14.46
N GLN A 52 11.28 0.94 -15.30
CA GLN A 52 12.15 -0.22 -15.22
C GLN A 52 13.64 0.19 -15.23
N LYS A 53 14.34 -0.12 -14.14
CA LYS A 53 15.77 0.12 -14.01
C LYS A 53 16.60 -0.74 -14.94
N ARG A 54 16.17 -2.02 -15.15
CA ARG A 54 16.85 -2.96 -16.04
C ARG A 54 16.41 -2.71 -17.49
N PRO A 55 17.33 -2.35 -18.39
CA PRO A 55 16.98 -2.04 -19.77
C PRO A 55 16.31 -3.21 -20.49
N LYS A 56 15.31 -2.90 -21.31
CA LYS A 56 14.60 -3.83 -22.21
C LYS A 56 14.06 -5.10 -21.55
N ILE A 57 13.71 -5.01 -20.24
CA ILE A 57 13.30 -6.20 -19.48
C ILE A 57 12.00 -6.83 -20.03
N PHE A 58 11.13 -6.02 -20.65
CA PHE A 58 9.90 -6.47 -21.29
C PHE A 58 10.01 -6.56 -22.82
N ALA A 59 11.23 -6.47 -23.38
CA ALA A 59 11.41 -6.64 -24.81
C ALA A 59 10.81 -7.98 -25.29
N GLU A 60 10.30 -7.97 -26.53
CA GLU A 60 9.68 -9.12 -27.21
C GLU A 60 8.34 -9.57 -26.61
N ALA A 61 7.85 -8.96 -25.52
CA ALA A 61 6.54 -9.24 -24.99
C ALA A 61 5.49 -8.26 -25.54
N LYS A 62 4.29 -8.78 -25.80
CA LYS A 62 3.12 -7.97 -26.12
C LYS A 62 2.30 -7.65 -24.85
N PHE A 63 2.40 -8.53 -23.86
CA PHE A 63 1.61 -8.45 -22.65
C PHE A 63 2.45 -8.67 -21.38
N LEU A 64 2.01 -8.03 -20.28
CA LEU A 64 2.45 -8.29 -18.93
C LEU A 64 1.28 -8.86 -18.11
N ALA A 65 1.47 -10.02 -17.51
CA ALA A 65 0.61 -10.49 -16.43
C ALA A 65 1.25 -10.09 -15.11
N ALA A 66 0.65 -9.13 -14.43
CA ALA A 66 1.18 -8.55 -13.21
C ALA A 66 0.65 -9.27 -11.97
N PHE A 67 1.57 -9.55 -11.05
CA PHE A 67 1.30 -10.13 -9.74
C PHE A 67 1.98 -9.30 -8.67
N VAL A 68 1.39 -9.29 -7.47
CA VAL A 68 1.99 -8.67 -6.28
C VAL A 68 2.16 -9.70 -5.17
N ALA A 69 3.21 -9.54 -4.36
CA ALA A 69 3.33 -10.28 -3.12
C ALA A 69 2.42 -9.63 -2.06
N THR A 70 1.46 -10.39 -1.53
CA THR A 70 0.56 -9.93 -0.47
C THR A 70 1.27 -9.93 0.91
N PRO A 71 0.72 -9.25 1.93
CA PRO A 71 1.21 -9.36 3.31
C PRO A 71 1.25 -10.80 3.84
N LEU A 72 0.38 -11.69 3.31
CA LEU A 72 0.35 -13.13 3.61
C LEU A 72 1.36 -13.94 2.78
N ASN A 73 2.26 -13.27 2.07
CA ASN A 73 3.28 -13.84 1.18
C ASN A 73 2.73 -14.68 0.01
N GLU A 74 1.49 -14.43 -0.41
CA GLU A 74 0.90 -15.03 -1.60
C GLU A 74 1.30 -14.25 -2.84
N THR A 75 1.28 -14.90 -4.01
CA THR A 75 1.48 -14.24 -5.31
C THR A 75 0.12 -14.04 -5.96
N LEU A 76 -0.42 -12.83 -5.81
CA LEU A 76 -1.77 -12.45 -6.22
C LEU A 76 -1.76 -11.81 -7.60
N PHE A 77 -2.64 -12.26 -8.50
CA PHE A 77 -2.85 -11.66 -9.81
C PHE A 77 -3.58 -10.30 -9.67
N VAL A 78 -3.02 -9.27 -10.31
CA VAL A 78 -3.54 -7.90 -10.22
C VAL A 78 -3.89 -7.28 -11.57
N GLY A 79 -3.55 -7.94 -12.67
CA GLY A 79 -4.00 -7.49 -13.99
C GLY A 79 -3.16 -8.02 -15.14
N LEU A 80 -3.77 -7.98 -16.32
CA LEU A 80 -3.11 -8.23 -17.59
C LEU A 80 -3.00 -6.91 -18.36
N TYR A 81 -1.80 -6.54 -18.78
CA TYR A 81 -1.52 -5.26 -19.43
C TYR A 81 -0.96 -5.47 -20.84
N ALA A 82 -1.45 -4.70 -21.82
CA ALA A 82 -0.80 -4.60 -23.13
C ALA A 82 0.36 -3.62 -23.05
N ILE A 83 1.48 -3.99 -23.65
CA ILE A 83 2.63 -3.10 -23.86
C ILE A 83 2.41 -2.36 -25.18
N ARG A 84 2.13 -1.06 -25.11
CA ARG A 84 1.84 -0.22 -26.26
C ARG A 84 3.07 0.50 -26.81
N GLY A 85 4.03 0.77 -25.94
CA GLY A 85 5.22 1.52 -26.26
C GLY A 85 6.30 1.39 -25.20
N HIS A 86 7.48 1.88 -25.56
CA HIS A 86 8.65 1.90 -24.71
C HIS A 86 9.51 3.14 -25.05
N GLY A 87 9.94 3.83 -24.03
CA GLY A 87 10.77 5.02 -24.14
C GLY A 87 11.67 5.20 -22.92
N LYS A 88 12.12 6.44 -22.71
CA LYS A 88 12.89 6.82 -21.53
C LYS A 88 12.06 7.72 -20.62
N ALA A 89 12.24 7.52 -19.34
CA ALA A 89 11.60 8.34 -18.31
C ALA A 89 12.10 9.79 -18.42
N PRO A 90 11.18 10.79 -18.49
CA PRO A 90 11.55 12.20 -18.57
C PRO A 90 12.09 12.71 -17.23
N ALA A 91 12.75 13.86 -17.28
CA ALA A 91 13.15 14.59 -16.08
C ALA A 91 11.92 14.91 -15.20
N GLY A 92 12.11 14.83 -13.88
CA GLY A 92 11.06 15.11 -12.90
C GLY A 92 10.12 13.93 -12.61
N LEU A 93 10.24 12.79 -13.31
CA LEU A 93 9.51 11.60 -12.95
C LEU A 93 10.14 10.94 -11.73
N ILE A 94 9.28 10.58 -10.75
CA ILE A 94 9.68 10.02 -9.45
C ILE A 94 9.09 8.63 -9.28
N ASP A 95 9.91 7.69 -8.76
CA ASP A 95 9.45 6.35 -8.36
C ASP A 95 8.48 6.42 -7.17
N PRO A 96 7.27 5.84 -7.28
CA PRO A 96 6.27 5.91 -6.21
C PRO A 96 6.69 5.23 -4.90
N ILE A 97 7.62 4.27 -4.94
CA ILE A 97 8.10 3.57 -3.74
C ILE A 97 9.30 4.29 -3.12
N SER A 98 10.35 4.56 -3.90
CA SER A 98 11.57 5.14 -3.34
C SER A 98 11.51 6.65 -3.18
N GLY A 99 10.67 7.34 -3.95
CA GLY A 99 10.65 8.80 -4.02
C GLY A 99 11.86 9.39 -4.76
N GLU A 100 12.67 8.54 -5.42
CA GLU A 100 13.86 8.95 -6.16
C GLU A 100 13.55 9.27 -7.62
N SER A 101 14.37 10.13 -8.23
CA SER A 101 14.29 10.38 -9.67
C SER A 101 14.60 9.12 -10.47
N VAL A 102 13.80 8.89 -11.51
CA VAL A 102 13.95 7.76 -12.43
C VAL A 102 14.32 8.21 -13.86
N GLU A 103 14.78 9.44 -13.99
CA GLU A 103 15.18 10.02 -15.27
C GLU A 103 16.12 9.08 -16.06
N GLY A 104 15.82 8.89 -17.34
CA GLY A 104 16.60 8.04 -18.24
C GLY A 104 16.40 6.54 -18.05
N MET A 105 15.65 6.06 -17.05
CA MET A 105 15.25 4.66 -16.95
C MET A 105 14.28 4.29 -18.08
N ASP A 106 14.09 2.99 -18.31
CA ASP A 106 13.09 2.54 -19.28
C ASP A 106 11.68 2.81 -18.74
N LEU A 107 10.84 3.40 -19.59
CA LEU A 107 9.45 3.68 -19.32
C LEU A 107 8.56 2.98 -20.34
N TYR A 108 7.67 2.12 -19.88
CA TYR A 108 6.74 1.37 -20.72
C TYR A 108 5.35 1.99 -20.68
N ASP A 109 4.73 2.14 -21.86
CA ASP A 109 3.29 2.46 -21.95
C ASP A 109 2.49 1.18 -21.78
N LEU A 110 1.85 1.04 -20.62
CA LEU A 110 1.10 -0.14 -20.20
C LEU A 110 -0.40 0.18 -20.14
N LYS A 111 -1.21 -0.59 -20.84
CA LYS A 111 -2.68 -0.49 -20.78
C LYS A 111 -3.27 -1.72 -20.12
N LEU A 112 -3.97 -1.55 -19.01
CA LEU A 112 -4.77 -2.61 -18.39
C LEU A 112 -5.85 -3.11 -19.38
N LEU A 113 -5.92 -4.43 -19.53
CA LEU A 113 -6.90 -5.10 -20.40
C LEU A 113 -8.08 -5.63 -19.58
N PRO A 114 -9.28 -5.70 -20.18
CA PRO A 114 -10.43 -6.34 -19.55
C PRO A 114 -10.31 -7.86 -19.45
N ALA A 115 -9.44 -8.48 -20.26
CA ALA A 115 -9.16 -9.91 -20.19
C ALA A 115 -8.68 -10.30 -18.79
N LEU A 116 -9.21 -11.41 -18.27
CA LEU A 116 -8.93 -11.92 -16.91
C LEU A 116 -9.35 -10.97 -15.76
N LYS A 117 -10.17 -9.96 -16.02
CA LYS A 117 -10.64 -8.99 -15.02
C LYS A 117 -11.27 -9.68 -13.79
N ASP A 118 -12.04 -10.73 -14.02
CA ASP A 118 -12.75 -11.45 -12.95
C ASP A 118 -11.81 -12.20 -12.00
N TYR A 119 -10.53 -12.32 -12.35
CA TYR A 119 -9.50 -12.96 -11.54
C TYR A 119 -8.64 -11.98 -10.76
N GLN A 120 -8.74 -10.67 -11.04
CA GLN A 120 -7.96 -9.64 -10.33
C GLN A 120 -8.30 -9.62 -8.84
N GLY A 121 -7.27 -9.64 -7.98
CA GLY A 121 -7.43 -9.67 -6.53
C GLY A 121 -7.95 -11.02 -5.97
N ARG A 122 -8.22 -12.00 -6.83
CA ARG A 122 -8.87 -13.26 -6.45
C ARG A 122 -8.07 -14.50 -6.78
N LEU A 123 -7.22 -14.44 -7.79
CA LEU A 123 -6.40 -15.56 -8.24
C LEU A 123 -4.99 -15.45 -7.68
N SER A 124 -4.54 -16.49 -7.00
CA SER A 124 -3.14 -16.66 -6.58
C SER A 124 -2.48 -17.83 -7.28
N ILE A 125 -1.19 -17.73 -7.49
CA ILE A 125 -0.37 -18.75 -8.17
C ILE A 125 0.81 -19.18 -7.31
N VAL A 126 1.35 -20.36 -7.60
CA VAL A 126 2.63 -20.82 -7.08
C VAL A 126 3.74 -20.22 -7.94
N TRP A 127 4.50 -19.26 -7.39
CA TRP A 127 5.58 -18.61 -8.14
C TRP A 127 6.82 -19.49 -8.29
N GLY A 128 7.12 -20.33 -7.29
CA GLY A 128 8.36 -21.10 -7.18
C GLY A 128 9.45 -20.39 -6.37
N ASP A 129 10.57 -21.06 -6.11
CA ASP A 129 11.59 -20.65 -5.13
C ASP A 129 12.47 -19.46 -5.53
N GLY A 130 12.38 -19.00 -6.76
CA GLY A 130 13.27 -17.97 -7.30
C GLY A 130 12.77 -16.54 -7.08
N TYR A 131 12.94 -15.94 -5.89
CA TYR A 131 12.59 -14.53 -5.71
C TYR A 131 13.40 -13.56 -6.61
N ARG A 132 14.58 -13.96 -7.09
CA ARG A 132 15.40 -13.19 -8.03
C ARG A 132 14.84 -13.18 -9.45
N ALA A 133 14.07 -14.19 -9.84
CA ALA A 133 13.41 -14.29 -11.13
C ALA A 133 12.02 -13.66 -11.09
N TRP A 134 11.93 -12.37 -10.78
CA TRP A 134 10.69 -11.63 -10.66
C TRP A 134 9.99 -11.36 -12.00
N VAL A 135 10.71 -11.50 -13.13
CA VAL A 135 10.17 -11.49 -14.50
C VAL A 135 10.49 -12.83 -15.16
N GLN A 136 9.46 -13.49 -15.68
CA GLN A 136 9.57 -14.80 -16.33
C GLN A 136 8.78 -14.80 -17.64
N ARG A 137 9.13 -15.66 -18.60
CA ARG A 137 8.30 -15.93 -19.81
C ARG A 137 7.19 -16.90 -19.41
N ALA A 138 5.94 -16.60 -19.76
CA ALA A 138 4.82 -17.48 -19.45
C ALA A 138 4.95 -18.83 -20.17
N GLU A 139 5.43 -18.83 -21.41
CA GLU A 139 5.62 -20.03 -22.22
C GLU A 139 6.46 -21.10 -21.51
N THR A 140 7.62 -20.69 -20.95
CA THR A 140 8.60 -21.61 -20.35
C THR A 140 8.49 -21.74 -18.83
N ASN A 141 7.59 -20.96 -18.22
CA ASN A 141 7.36 -20.96 -16.76
C ASN A 141 5.88 -21.09 -16.47
N GLU A 142 5.31 -22.25 -16.76
CA GLU A 142 3.91 -22.51 -16.44
C GLU A 142 3.67 -22.42 -14.92
N LYS A 143 2.72 -21.59 -14.51
CA LYS A 143 2.38 -21.36 -13.11
C LYS A 143 1.08 -22.06 -12.74
N ASN A 144 1.17 -22.95 -11.76
CA ASN A 144 -0.02 -23.57 -11.21
C ASN A 144 -0.85 -22.53 -10.45
N ILE A 145 -2.16 -22.56 -10.68
CA ILE A 145 -3.11 -21.80 -9.89
C ILE A 145 -3.19 -22.47 -8.52
N LEU A 146 -2.91 -21.67 -7.48
CA LEU A 146 -3.03 -22.11 -6.10
C LEU A 146 -4.48 -22.07 -5.65
N GLU A 147 -5.14 -20.93 -5.91
CA GLU A 147 -6.51 -20.68 -5.47
C GLU A 147 -7.18 -19.63 -6.37
N ILE A 148 -8.49 -19.78 -6.58
CA ILE A 148 -9.36 -18.73 -7.10
C ILE A 148 -10.45 -18.49 -6.07
N ARG A 149 -10.45 -17.30 -5.46
CA ARG A 149 -11.37 -16.92 -4.39
C ARG A 149 -12.64 -16.31 -4.95
N ARG A 150 -13.72 -16.42 -4.18
CA ARG A 150 -14.96 -15.70 -4.50
C ARG A 150 -14.78 -14.19 -4.37
N ASN A 151 -14.04 -13.76 -3.32
CA ASN A 151 -13.73 -12.37 -3.05
C ASN A 151 -12.23 -12.22 -2.78
N GLU A 152 -11.72 -11.00 -2.86
CA GLU A 152 -10.36 -10.71 -2.41
C GLU A 152 -10.22 -11.04 -0.91
N LYS A 153 -9.09 -11.64 -0.53
CA LYS A 153 -8.78 -11.95 0.88
C LYS A 153 -7.97 -10.80 1.45
N GLU A 154 -8.60 -10.03 2.31
CA GLU A 154 -7.91 -9.04 3.11
C GLU A 154 -7.12 -9.71 4.25
N PRO A 155 -5.95 -9.19 4.61
CA PRO A 155 -5.23 -9.67 5.79
C PRO A 155 -6.06 -9.41 7.05
N PRO A 156 -5.96 -10.26 8.09
CA PRO A 156 -6.61 -10.02 9.36
C PRO A 156 -6.09 -8.72 9.99
N PHE A 157 -6.94 -8.04 10.76
CA PHE A 157 -6.53 -6.86 11.52
C PHE A 157 -5.38 -7.23 12.48
N PRO A 158 -4.25 -6.49 12.49
CA PRO A 158 -3.08 -6.85 13.29
C PRO A 158 -3.28 -6.66 14.80
N GLY A 159 -4.36 -6.02 15.21
CA GLY A 159 -4.58 -5.54 16.57
C GLY A 159 -4.19 -4.06 16.72
N PHE A 160 -4.81 -3.39 17.70
CA PHE A 160 -4.63 -1.95 17.89
C PHE A 160 -3.20 -1.56 18.20
N LEU A 161 -2.48 -2.31 19.04
CA LEU A 161 -1.10 -2.00 19.44
C LEU A 161 -0.07 -2.21 18.32
N ASP A 162 -0.36 -3.12 17.40
CA ASP A 162 0.51 -3.42 16.27
C ASP A 162 0.15 -2.61 15.01
N PHE A 163 -1.02 -1.95 15.02
CA PHE A 163 -1.44 -1.13 13.88
C PHE A 163 -0.55 0.11 13.74
N ARG A 164 0.06 0.25 12.57
CA ARG A 164 0.84 1.43 12.15
C ARG A 164 0.64 1.64 10.66
N GLU A 165 0.34 2.87 10.27
CA GLU A 165 0.23 3.24 8.86
C GLU A 165 0.61 4.71 8.65
N GLN A 166 1.01 5.06 7.42
CA GLN A 166 1.20 6.45 7.04
C GLN A 166 -0.14 7.10 6.67
N LEU A 167 -0.33 8.38 6.98
CA LEU A 167 -1.57 9.09 6.64
C LEU A 167 -1.88 9.04 5.14
N SER A 168 -0.87 9.19 4.29
CA SER A 168 -1.03 9.11 2.83
C SER A 168 -1.51 7.74 2.34
N ARG A 169 -1.36 6.68 3.13
CA ARG A 169 -1.72 5.30 2.79
C ARG A 169 -3.02 4.80 3.44
N LEU A 170 -3.73 5.66 4.15
CA LEU A 170 -5.01 5.27 4.76
C LEU A 170 -6.00 4.74 3.72
N SER A 171 -5.97 5.27 2.49
CA SER A 171 -6.83 4.77 1.40
C SER A 171 -6.55 3.31 1.01
N SER A 172 -5.37 2.76 1.32
CA SER A 172 -5.01 1.37 1.04
C SER A 172 -5.31 0.40 2.20
N VAL A 173 -5.76 0.92 3.35
CA VAL A 173 -6.12 0.10 4.51
C VAL A 173 -7.36 -0.74 4.18
N PRO A 174 -7.38 -2.06 4.49
CA PRO A 174 -8.51 -2.93 4.26
C PRO A 174 -9.82 -2.40 4.87
N VAL A 175 -10.94 -2.62 4.17
CA VAL A 175 -12.25 -2.13 4.63
C VAL A 175 -12.59 -2.67 6.01
N ALA A 176 -12.36 -3.97 6.24
CA ALA A 176 -12.59 -4.60 7.55
C ALA A 176 -11.78 -3.95 8.69
N TRP A 177 -10.56 -3.46 8.39
CA TRP A 177 -9.75 -2.76 9.40
C TRP A 177 -10.31 -1.36 9.68
N ARG A 178 -10.81 -0.66 8.65
CA ARG A 178 -11.45 0.66 8.82
C ARG A 178 -12.67 0.57 9.73
N GLU A 179 -13.49 -0.47 9.54
CA GLU A 179 -14.66 -0.73 10.40
C GLU A 179 -14.25 -0.92 11.86
N VAL A 180 -13.19 -1.73 12.11
CA VAL A 180 -12.66 -1.93 13.46
C VAL A 180 -12.13 -0.62 14.05
N LEU A 181 -11.34 0.15 13.29
CA LEU A 181 -10.76 1.42 13.73
C LEU A 181 -11.81 2.53 13.91
N SER A 182 -12.93 2.46 13.16
CA SER A 182 -14.05 3.40 13.30
C SER A 182 -14.90 3.10 14.53
N SER A 183 -14.98 1.83 14.94
CA SER A 183 -15.83 1.42 16.07
C SER A 183 -15.23 1.71 17.45
N VAL A 184 -13.96 2.13 17.52
CA VAL A 184 -13.20 2.27 18.77
C VAL A 184 -12.48 3.61 18.82
N GLY A 185 -12.53 4.25 19.98
CA GLY A 185 -11.76 5.46 20.29
C GLY A 185 -10.64 5.20 21.30
N GLY A 186 -9.86 6.24 21.61
CA GLY A 186 -8.75 6.16 22.55
C GLY A 186 -7.65 7.17 22.26
N ILE A 187 -6.43 6.83 22.63
CA ILE A 187 -5.25 7.68 22.48
C ILE A 187 -4.37 7.15 21.35
N TYR A 188 -3.98 8.05 20.46
CA TYR A 188 -3.11 7.74 19.31
C TYR A 188 -1.85 8.61 19.30
N LEU A 189 -0.87 8.13 18.55
CA LEU A 189 0.40 8.80 18.28
C LEU A 189 0.51 9.12 16.80
N LEU A 190 0.89 10.36 16.49
CA LEU A 190 1.43 10.74 15.19
C LEU A 190 2.92 10.94 15.33
N THR A 191 3.72 10.33 14.45
CA THR A 191 5.17 10.53 14.41
C THR A 191 5.57 11.10 13.07
N CYS A 192 6.26 12.23 13.08
CA CYS A 192 6.83 12.82 11.88
C CYS A 192 8.07 12.00 11.47
N PRO A 193 8.08 11.33 10.30
CA PRO A 193 9.22 10.48 9.91
C PRO A 193 10.48 11.29 9.60
N ARG A 194 10.33 12.58 9.28
CA ARG A 194 11.44 13.47 8.92
C ARG A 194 12.18 13.99 10.15
N THR A 195 11.45 14.31 11.23
CA THR A 195 12.01 14.98 12.42
C THR A 195 12.02 14.11 13.66
N GLY A 196 11.30 12.99 13.66
CA GLY A 196 11.06 12.16 14.84
C GLY A 196 10.11 12.79 15.87
N LYS A 197 9.65 14.05 15.64
CA LYS A 197 8.72 14.71 16.56
C LYS A 197 7.39 13.99 16.61
N GLN A 198 6.82 13.93 17.81
CA GLN A 198 5.61 13.18 18.11
C GLN A 198 4.47 14.11 18.55
N TYR A 199 3.25 13.72 18.20
CA TYR A 199 2.02 14.31 18.67
C TYR A 199 1.12 13.22 19.27
N VAL A 200 0.64 13.43 20.46
CA VAL A 200 -0.38 12.60 21.12
C VAL A 200 -1.73 13.28 20.99
N GLY A 201 -2.72 12.55 20.54
CA GLY A 201 -4.09 13.00 20.45
C GLY A 201 -5.08 11.94 20.90
N SER A 202 -6.33 12.35 21.05
CA SER A 202 -7.47 11.47 21.36
C SER A 202 -8.45 11.39 20.22
N ALA A 203 -9.08 10.22 20.06
CA ALA A 203 -10.17 9.97 19.15
C ALA A 203 -11.41 9.57 19.94
N HIS A 204 -12.50 10.26 19.68
CA HIS A 204 -13.80 10.00 20.30
C HIS A 204 -14.93 10.21 19.29
N GLY A 205 -16.14 9.80 19.66
CA GLY A 205 -17.31 9.91 18.77
C GLY A 205 -17.51 8.68 17.88
N SER A 206 -18.49 8.77 16.98
CA SER A 206 -18.96 7.64 16.18
C SER A 206 -18.01 7.16 15.10
N ALA A 207 -16.99 7.95 14.75
CA ALA A 207 -16.02 7.60 13.72
C ALA A 207 -14.66 7.13 14.29
N GLY A 208 -14.51 7.06 15.60
CA GLY A 208 -13.37 6.49 16.31
C GLY A 208 -12.00 7.00 15.84
N PHE A 209 -11.00 6.10 15.85
CA PHE A 209 -9.67 6.41 15.35
C PHE A 209 -9.68 6.75 13.87
N TRP A 210 -10.44 6.00 13.07
CA TRP A 210 -10.45 6.15 11.62
C TRP A 210 -10.87 7.56 11.19
N GLY A 211 -12.02 8.05 11.67
CA GLY A 211 -12.51 9.38 11.31
C GLY A 211 -11.53 10.49 11.70
N ARG A 212 -10.87 10.36 12.85
CA ARG A 212 -9.87 11.34 13.27
C ARG A 212 -8.65 11.36 12.35
N TRP A 213 -8.19 10.20 11.90
CA TRP A 213 -7.04 10.11 10.98
C TRP A 213 -7.39 10.55 9.55
N GLU A 214 -8.63 10.36 9.09
CA GLU A 214 -9.10 10.93 7.82
C GLU A 214 -9.06 12.47 7.83
N GLU A 215 -9.40 13.11 8.94
CA GLU A 215 -9.25 14.57 9.10
C GLU A 215 -7.79 15.02 8.94
N TYR A 216 -6.83 14.28 9.51
CA TYR A 216 -5.40 14.54 9.31
C TYR A 216 -4.96 14.30 7.88
N ALA A 217 -5.38 13.20 7.27
CA ALA A 217 -5.04 12.89 5.88
C ALA A 217 -5.55 13.96 4.90
N ALA A 218 -6.74 14.51 5.17
CA ALA A 218 -7.34 15.56 4.33
C ALA A 218 -6.69 16.93 4.52
N SER A 219 -6.30 17.30 5.76
CA SER A 219 -5.81 18.65 6.08
C SER A 219 -4.30 18.75 6.26
N GLY A 220 -3.60 17.62 6.44
CA GLY A 220 -2.19 17.55 6.80
C GLY A 220 -1.87 17.87 8.27
N HIS A 221 -2.81 18.47 9.00
CA HIS A 221 -2.55 18.96 10.36
C HIS A 221 -3.71 18.74 11.36
N GLY A 222 -4.90 18.34 10.90
CA GLY A 222 -6.07 18.09 11.75
C GLY A 222 -6.40 19.23 12.73
N GLY A 223 -6.08 20.48 12.37
CA GLY A 223 -6.26 21.66 13.21
C GLY A 223 -5.14 21.94 14.22
N ASN A 224 -4.04 21.16 14.23
CA ASN A 224 -2.91 21.39 15.14
C ASN A 224 -1.95 22.47 14.59
N CYS A 225 -1.78 23.57 15.34
CA CYS A 225 -0.94 24.70 14.92
C CYS A 225 0.54 24.33 14.76
N ARG A 226 1.12 23.50 15.65
CA ARG A 226 2.53 23.07 15.53
C ARG A 226 2.79 22.11 14.38
N MET A 227 1.77 21.41 13.91
CA MET A 227 1.87 20.57 12.70
C MET A 227 1.82 21.43 11.44
N MET A 228 1.10 22.56 11.48
CA MET A 228 1.09 23.54 10.36
C MET A 228 2.48 24.11 10.08
N ASP A 229 3.34 24.19 11.10
CA ASP A 229 4.73 24.68 10.95
C ASP A 229 5.68 23.62 10.35
N VAL A 230 5.20 22.39 10.13
CA VAL A 230 5.98 21.28 9.53
C VAL A 230 5.26 20.79 8.28
N PRO A 231 5.26 21.60 7.20
CA PRO A 231 4.56 21.23 5.97
C PRO A 231 5.14 19.97 5.33
N ASP A 232 4.32 19.28 4.57
CA ASP A 232 4.67 18.11 3.74
C ASP A 232 5.25 16.90 4.51
N SER A 233 4.83 16.70 5.76
CA SER A 233 5.19 15.50 6.51
C SER A 233 4.07 14.46 6.42
N ASP A 234 4.41 13.29 5.88
CA ASP A 234 3.55 12.12 5.88
C ASP A 234 3.65 11.40 7.24
N TYR A 235 2.82 11.82 8.20
CA TYR A 235 2.87 11.31 9.56
C TYR A 235 2.49 9.82 9.62
N GLN A 236 3.24 9.06 10.43
CA GLN A 236 2.85 7.70 10.81
C GLN A 236 1.87 7.76 11.98
N VAL A 237 0.74 7.07 11.84
CA VAL A 237 -0.24 6.87 12.92
C VAL A 237 -0.03 5.54 13.63
N GLY A 238 -0.32 5.50 14.93
CA GLY A 238 -0.37 4.28 15.73
C GLY A 238 -1.26 4.49 16.95
N VAL A 239 -1.80 3.40 17.49
CA VAL A 239 -2.63 3.44 18.71
C VAL A 239 -1.74 3.27 19.94
N LEU A 240 -1.91 4.13 20.93
CA LEU A 240 -1.26 4.02 22.24
C LEU A 240 -2.13 3.30 23.26
N GLU A 241 -3.43 3.63 23.29
CA GLU A 241 -4.35 3.07 24.27
C GLU A 241 -5.79 3.11 23.72
N VAL A 242 -6.51 2.01 23.87
CA VAL A 242 -7.93 1.90 23.51
C VAL A 242 -8.76 2.29 24.71
N ALA A 243 -9.72 3.19 24.52
CA ALA A 243 -10.67 3.57 25.55
C ALA A 243 -11.88 2.62 25.57
N ALA A 244 -12.41 2.36 26.74
CA ALA A 244 -13.68 1.66 26.87
C ALA A 244 -14.82 2.49 26.25
N SER A 245 -15.84 1.83 25.71
CA SER A 245 -16.99 2.52 25.09
C SER A 245 -17.75 3.43 26.07
N SER A 246 -17.62 3.19 27.38
CA SER A 246 -18.21 4.00 28.46
C SER A 246 -17.29 5.11 28.96
N THR A 247 -16.10 5.29 28.39
CA THR A 247 -15.15 6.33 28.83
C THR A 247 -15.72 7.72 28.52
N SER A 248 -15.81 8.57 29.55
CA SER A 248 -16.23 9.95 29.36
C SER A 248 -15.18 10.79 28.62
N VAL A 249 -15.61 11.93 28.08
CA VAL A 249 -14.67 12.86 27.39
C VAL A 249 -13.60 13.37 28.36
N GLU A 250 -13.99 13.66 29.61
CA GLU A 250 -13.06 14.11 30.65
C GLU A 250 -11.97 13.08 30.94
N ASN A 251 -12.39 11.82 31.12
CA ASN A 251 -11.44 10.72 31.33
C ASN A 251 -10.51 10.52 30.13
N LEU A 252 -11.03 10.70 28.90
CA LEU A 252 -10.21 10.60 27.69
C LEU A 252 -9.17 11.73 27.61
N ILE A 253 -9.51 12.94 28.04
CA ILE A 253 -8.58 14.07 28.15
C ILE A 253 -7.48 13.77 29.19
N GLU A 254 -7.83 13.15 30.33
CA GLU A 254 -6.85 12.73 31.31
C GLU A 254 -5.90 11.64 30.78
N MET A 255 -6.44 10.65 30.05
CA MET A 255 -5.62 9.63 29.36
C MET A 255 -4.64 10.28 28.38
N GLU A 256 -5.12 11.22 27.57
CA GLU A 256 -4.30 11.97 26.61
C GLU A 256 -3.20 12.76 27.33
N SER A 257 -3.53 13.45 28.42
CA SER A 257 -2.55 14.21 29.22
C SER A 257 -1.47 13.32 29.80
N ARG A 258 -1.82 12.15 30.33
CA ARG A 258 -0.85 11.15 30.82
C ARG A 258 0.14 10.70 29.74
N TRP A 259 -0.36 10.46 28.52
CA TRP A 259 0.50 10.06 27.41
C TRP A 259 1.37 11.21 26.91
N LYS A 260 0.87 12.45 26.86
CA LYS A 260 1.66 13.66 26.58
C LYS A 260 2.82 13.82 27.57
N GLU A 261 2.58 13.55 28.85
CA GLU A 261 3.58 13.63 29.90
C GLU A 261 4.63 12.52 29.77
N LYS A 262 4.19 11.25 29.64
CA LYS A 262 5.09 10.09 29.47
C LYS A 262 6.01 10.24 28.27
N LEU A 263 5.51 10.72 27.12
CA LEU A 263 6.27 10.92 25.90
C LEU A 263 6.89 12.32 25.79
N GLN A 264 6.66 13.20 26.76
CA GLN A 264 7.16 14.58 26.80
C GLN A 264 6.87 15.38 25.53
N THR A 265 5.72 15.11 24.87
CA THR A 265 5.40 15.68 23.57
C THR A 265 5.06 17.18 23.62
N ARG A 266 4.78 17.72 24.81
CA ARG A 266 4.67 19.18 25.03
C ARG A 266 6.02 19.87 24.93
N LYS A 267 7.10 19.21 25.41
CA LYS A 267 8.46 19.79 25.48
C LYS A 267 9.25 19.51 24.19
N PHE A 268 9.23 18.28 23.71
CA PHE A 268 10.07 17.83 22.58
C PHE A 268 9.27 17.49 21.32
N GLY A 269 7.96 17.48 21.40
CA GLY A 269 7.07 17.09 20.32
C GLY A 269 6.23 18.24 19.76
N LEU A 270 5.05 17.87 19.25
CA LEU A 270 4.12 18.74 18.52
C LEU A 270 2.86 19.10 19.33
N ASN A 271 2.74 18.71 20.61
CA ASN A 271 1.65 19.15 21.44
C ASN A 271 1.91 20.58 21.95
N ALA A 272 0.91 21.46 21.77
CA ALA A 272 0.99 22.85 22.23
C ALA A 272 0.43 23.07 23.65
N ASN A 273 -0.51 22.18 24.08
CA ASN A 273 -1.27 22.25 25.33
C ASN A 273 -0.96 21.11 26.29
#